data_ad9dcf88f36c8730b886f9ca4c7eeb56
#
_entry.id   ad9dcf88f36c8730b886f9ca4c7eeb56
#
_cell.length_a   1.000
_cell.length_b   1.000
_cell.length_c   1.000
_cell.angle_alpha   90.00
_cell.angle_beta   90.00
_cell.angle_gamma   90.00
#
_symmetry.space_group_name_H-M   'P 1'
#
loop_
_entity.id
_entity.type
_entity.pdbx_description
1 polymer ?
#
loop_
_entity_poly.entity_id
_entity_poly.type
_entity_poly.pdbx_seq_one_letter_code
_entity_poly.pdbx_strand_id
1 'polypeptide(L)'
;MANVVNREFDIRGVNHLALVCKDMARTVEFYRDVLGMPLIKTIDLPGGMGQHFFFDIGNGDSLAFFWFPHSPAAVPGISAPAELPGGGDIASAHGSMNHIAFNISPENFDAYVEKLRSKGVKLGPVLNHDNSPNQVSAVVTDDVFVRSVYFWDPDGVMLEFASWTHQGFKDSDVAHEAVDADGKKSRNVVLKAPSPVPAE
;
A
#
# COMPACT_ATOMS: atom_id res chain seq x y z
N MET A 1 1.08 1.25 -24.96
CA MET A 1 1.71 0.48 -23.86
C MET A 1 2.62 -0.55 -24.49
N ALA A 2 3.90 -0.51 -24.19
CA ALA A 2 4.70 -1.71 -24.39
C ALA A 2 4.12 -2.76 -23.44
N ASN A 3 3.49 -3.81 -23.95
CA ASN A 3 3.02 -4.94 -23.15
C ASN A 3 4.27 -5.68 -22.65
N VAL A 4 4.80 -5.22 -21.50
CA VAL A 4 5.79 -6.01 -20.77
C VAL A 4 5.04 -7.15 -20.12
N VAL A 5 5.01 -8.29 -20.82
CA VAL A 5 4.35 -9.50 -20.33
C VAL A 5 5.38 -10.30 -19.54
N ASN A 6 5.05 -10.65 -18.30
CA ASN A 6 5.82 -11.67 -17.59
C ASN A 6 5.75 -12.98 -18.38
N ARG A 7 6.92 -13.49 -18.85
CA ARG A 7 7.02 -14.72 -19.64
C ARG A 7 7.38 -15.94 -18.80
N GLU A 8 7.74 -15.74 -17.52
CA GLU A 8 8.12 -16.83 -16.63
C GLU A 8 6.91 -17.41 -15.90
N PHE A 9 6.01 -16.53 -15.42
CA PHE A 9 4.83 -16.92 -14.65
C PHE A 9 3.61 -16.11 -15.10
N ASP A 10 2.45 -16.76 -15.21
CA ASP A 10 1.16 -16.09 -15.48
C ASP A 10 0.61 -15.42 -14.21
N ILE A 11 1.30 -14.36 -13.74
CA ILE A 11 0.85 -13.57 -12.59
C ILE A 11 -0.22 -12.59 -13.05
N ARG A 12 -1.42 -12.68 -12.44
CA ARG A 12 -2.63 -11.93 -12.84
C ARG A 12 -3.01 -10.82 -11.86
N GLY A 13 -2.20 -10.53 -10.87
CA GLY A 13 -2.46 -9.51 -9.84
C GLY A 13 -2.15 -10.01 -8.44
N VAL A 14 -2.71 -9.36 -7.44
CA VAL A 14 -2.60 -9.76 -6.04
C VAL A 14 -3.86 -10.53 -5.66
N ASN A 15 -3.78 -11.84 -5.41
CA ASN A 15 -4.93 -12.61 -4.95
C ASN A 15 -5.46 -12.07 -3.61
N HIS A 16 -4.58 -11.98 -2.60
CA HIS A 16 -4.86 -11.27 -1.35
C HIS A 16 -3.57 -10.81 -0.68
N LEU A 17 -3.67 -9.70 0.06
CA LEU A 17 -2.65 -9.19 0.95
C LEU A 17 -3.12 -9.42 2.39
N ALA A 18 -2.33 -10.11 3.20
CA ALA A 18 -2.69 -10.42 4.59
C ALA A 18 -1.90 -9.57 5.57
N LEU A 19 -2.61 -8.94 6.49
CA LEU A 19 -2.13 -8.10 7.57
C LEU A 19 -2.51 -8.68 8.93
N VAL A 20 -1.99 -8.13 9.99
CA VAL A 20 -2.40 -8.48 11.34
C VAL A 20 -3.02 -7.25 12.00
N CYS A 21 -4.23 -7.42 12.55
CA CYS A 21 -4.93 -6.37 13.28
C CYS A 21 -4.93 -6.65 14.79
N LYS A 22 -5.06 -5.58 15.57
CA LYS A 22 -5.20 -5.66 17.03
C LYS A 22 -6.62 -6.01 17.46
N ASP A 23 -7.61 -5.54 16.73
CA ASP A 23 -9.03 -5.63 17.05
C ASP A 23 -9.84 -5.85 15.76
N MET A 24 -10.26 -7.09 15.52
CA MET A 24 -10.99 -7.45 14.29
C MET A 24 -12.33 -6.70 14.17
N ALA A 25 -13.02 -6.40 15.26
CA ALA A 25 -14.29 -5.66 15.20
C ALA A 25 -14.07 -4.22 14.67
N ARG A 26 -13.05 -3.52 15.18
CA ARG A 26 -12.66 -2.18 14.68
C ARG A 26 -12.15 -2.23 13.24
N THR A 27 -11.42 -3.26 12.88
CA THR A 27 -10.97 -3.48 11.50
C THR A 27 -12.17 -3.65 10.57
N VAL A 28 -13.16 -4.46 10.94
CA VAL A 28 -14.39 -4.63 10.16
C VAL A 28 -15.15 -3.31 10.04
N GLU A 29 -15.35 -2.58 11.13
CA GLU A 29 -15.99 -1.26 11.10
C GLU A 29 -15.27 -0.31 10.13
N PHE A 30 -13.95 -0.22 10.20
CA PHE A 30 -13.19 0.68 9.34
C PHE A 30 -13.26 0.27 7.86
N TYR A 31 -12.90 -0.96 7.52
CA TYR A 31 -12.82 -1.36 6.11
C TYR A 31 -14.19 -1.53 5.46
N ARG A 32 -15.17 -2.09 6.16
CA ARG A 32 -16.53 -2.25 5.64
C ARG A 32 -17.36 -0.96 5.70
N ASP A 33 -17.40 -0.28 6.85
CA ASP A 33 -18.38 0.80 7.08
C ASP A 33 -17.79 2.18 6.71
N VAL A 34 -16.49 2.41 6.93
CA VAL A 34 -15.84 3.66 6.52
C VAL A 34 -15.40 3.60 5.07
N LEU A 35 -14.64 2.58 4.66
CA LEU A 35 -14.12 2.48 3.29
C LEU A 35 -15.11 1.85 2.30
N GLY A 36 -16.13 1.12 2.79
CA GLY A 36 -17.17 0.51 1.96
C GLY A 36 -16.73 -0.79 1.27
N MET A 37 -15.68 -1.43 1.76
CA MET A 37 -15.18 -2.71 1.22
C MET A 37 -16.09 -3.85 1.67
N PRO A 38 -16.66 -4.65 0.76
CA PRO A 38 -17.47 -5.80 1.16
C PRO A 38 -16.66 -6.81 1.98
N LEU A 39 -17.19 -7.24 3.13
CA LEU A 39 -16.64 -8.38 3.87
C LEU A 39 -17.10 -9.67 3.17
N ILE A 40 -16.16 -10.42 2.56
CA ILE A 40 -16.47 -11.54 1.67
C ILE A 40 -16.21 -12.91 2.30
N LYS A 41 -15.37 -12.98 3.33
CA LYS A 41 -15.06 -14.23 4.02
C LYS A 41 -14.67 -13.99 5.46
N THR A 42 -15.16 -14.83 6.36
CA THR A 42 -14.79 -14.88 7.78
C THR A 42 -14.40 -16.29 8.18
N ILE A 43 -13.35 -16.44 8.94
CA ILE A 43 -12.85 -17.73 9.43
C ILE A 43 -12.46 -17.56 10.89
N ASP A 44 -13.00 -18.43 11.75
CA ASP A 44 -12.44 -18.68 13.07
C ASP A 44 -11.37 -19.76 12.94
N LEU A 45 -10.15 -19.45 13.37
CA LEU A 45 -9.03 -20.38 13.28
C LEU A 45 -9.17 -21.51 14.29
N PRO A 46 -8.75 -22.74 13.93
CA PRO A 46 -8.88 -23.91 14.81
C PRO A 46 -8.21 -23.69 16.17
N GLY A 47 -8.76 -24.31 17.23
CA GLY A 47 -8.15 -24.30 18.56
C GLY A 47 -8.08 -22.92 19.23
N GLY A 48 -8.88 -21.94 18.78
CA GLY A 48 -8.86 -20.60 19.35
C GLY A 48 -7.61 -19.78 18.95
N MET A 49 -6.92 -20.16 17.89
CA MET A 49 -5.72 -19.46 17.42
C MET A 49 -6.00 -18.03 16.97
N GLY A 50 -7.25 -17.68 16.62
CA GLY A 50 -7.61 -16.34 16.20
C GLY A 50 -8.67 -16.32 15.11
N GLN A 51 -8.65 -15.26 14.29
CA GLN A 51 -9.58 -15.06 13.17
C GLN A 51 -8.82 -14.68 11.91
N HIS A 52 -9.43 -14.93 10.73
CA HIS A 52 -8.92 -14.51 9.43
C HIS A 52 -10.09 -14.07 8.55
N PHE A 53 -10.17 -12.76 8.29
CA PHE A 53 -11.28 -12.13 7.57
C PHE A 53 -10.78 -11.49 6.29
N PHE A 54 -11.62 -11.46 5.24
CA PHE A 54 -11.28 -10.98 3.90
C PHE A 54 -12.28 -9.91 3.44
N PHE A 55 -11.76 -8.85 2.87
CA PHE A 55 -12.51 -7.76 2.26
C PHE A 55 -12.21 -7.70 0.76
N ASP A 56 -13.24 -7.53 -0.07
CA ASP A 56 -13.09 -7.30 -1.50
C ASP A 56 -12.54 -5.89 -1.75
N ILE A 57 -11.47 -5.79 -2.54
CA ILE A 57 -10.88 -4.52 -2.99
C ILE A 57 -11.05 -4.29 -4.50
N GLY A 58 -11.85 -5.12 -5.16
CA GLY A 58 -12.12 -5.06 -6.59
C GLY A 58 -11.19 -5.94 -7.44
N ASN A 59 -11.54 -6.13 -8.69
CA ASN A 59 -10.79 -6.92 -9.67
C ASN A 59 -10.54 -8.40 -9.31
N GLY A 60 -11.22 -8.93 -8.31
CA GLY A 60 -10.98 -10.28 -7.78
C GLY A 60 -9.87 -10.34 -6.74
N ASP A 61 -9.30 -9.21 -6.36
CA ASP A 61 -8.29 -9.08 -5.32
C ASP A 61 -8.92 -8.85 -3.96
N SER A 62 -8.25 -9.23 -2.87
CA SER A 62 -8.76 -9.01 -1.52
C SER A 62 -7.69 -8.53 -0.55
N LEU A 63 -8.15 -7.82 0.48
CA LEU A 63 -7.38 -7.46 1.66
C LEU A 63 -7.83 -8.36 2.79
N ALA A 64 -6.88 -9.04 3.44
CA ALA A 64 -7.17 -9.98 4.51
C ALA A 64 -6.54 -9.53 5.83
N PHE A 65 -7.19 -9.88 6.93
CA PHE A 65 -6.67 -9.61 8.26
C PHE A 65 -6.68 -10.86 9.11
N PHE A 66 -5.57 -11.09 9.81
CA PHE A 66 -5.49 -11.99 10.93
C PHE A 66 -5.67 -11.21 12.23
N TRP A 67 -6.38 -11.79 13.15
CA TRP A 67 -6.35 -11.43 14.56
C TRP A 67 -5.81 -12.60 15.37
N PHE A 68 -4.79 -12.37 16.18
CA PHE A 68 -4.23 -13.37 17.08
C PHE A 68 -4.26 -12.84 18.52
N PRO A 69 -4.63 -13.67 19.52
CA PRO A 69 -4.74 -13.24 20.91
C PRO A 69 -3.47 -12.61 21.52
N HIS A 70 -2.30 -12.97 20.99
CA HIS A 70 -1.00 -12.61 21.54
C HIS A 70 -0.08 -11.93 20.54
N SER A 71 -0.64 -11.29 19.51
CA SER A 71 0.17 -10.50 18.57
C SER A 71 0.93 -9.38 19.28
N PRO A 72 2.20 -9.17 18.95
CA PRO A 72 2.94 -8.01 19.45
C PRO A 72 2.31 -6.72 18.96
N ALA A 73 2.54 -5.64 19.70
CA ALA A 73 2.09 -4.31 19.29
C ALA A 73 2.84 -3.83 18.04
N ALA A 74 2.14 -3.04 17.21
CA ALA A 74 2.79 -2.32 16.12
C ALA A 74 3.81 -1.30 16.67
N VAL A 75 4.92 -1.13 15.94
CA VAL A 75 5.97 -0.17 16.29
C VAL A 75 6.10 0.82 15.11
N PRO A 76 5.64 2.08 15.26
CA PRO A 76 5.81 3.12 14.24
C PRO A 76 7.29 3.29 13.85
N GLY A 77 7.57 3.47 12.56
CA GLY A 77 8.93 3.51 11.99
C GLY A 77 9.58 2.13 11.81
N ILE A 78 8.95 1.06 12.29
CA ILE A 78 9.39 -0.33 12.10
C ILE A 78 8.33 -1.12 11.33
N SER A 79 7.14 -1.30 11.90
CA SER A 79 6.07 -2.09 11.26
C SER A 79 5.45 -1.37 10.05
N ALA A 80 5.39 -0.05 10.12
CA ALA A 80 4.92 0.88 9.10
C ALA A 80 5.63 2.23 9.33
N PRO A 81 5.57 3.20 8.39
CA PRO A 81 6.06 4.54 8.63
C PRO A 81 5.49 5.17 9.91
N ALA A 82 6.24 6.04 10.56
CA ALA A 82 5.77 6.75 11.75
C ALA A 82 4.87 7.94 11.39
N GLU A 83 5.02 8.52 10.20
CA GLU A 83 4.32 9.72 9.76
C GLU A 83 3.78 9.56 8.33
N LEU A 84 2.75 10.35 8.00
CA LEU A 84 2.21 10.40 6.64
C LEU A 84 3.16 11.20 5.72
N PRO A 85 3.22 10.88 4.41
CA PRO A 85 3.95 11.69 3.43
C PRO A 85 3.57 13.17 3.50
N GLY A 86 4.58 14.04 3.43
CA GLY A 86 4.42 15.48 3.62
C GLY A 86 4.48 15.95 5.08
N GLY A 87 4.51 15.04 6.06
CA GLY A 87 4.53 15.35 7.50
C GLY A 87 5.86 15.07 8.20
N GLY A 88 6.70 14.18 7.66
CA GLY A 88 7.96 13.81 8.29
C GLY A 88 8.57 12.51 7.74
N ASP A 89 9.12 11.68 8.62
CA ASP A 89 9.83 10.44 8.23
C ASP A 89 8.84 9.35 7.83
N ILE A 90 8.93 8.96 6.55
CA ILE A 90 8.14 7.89 5.95
C ILE A 90 8.90 6.57 5.83
N ALA A 91 10.09 6.47 6.42
CA ALA A 91 10.85 5.23 6.43
C ALA A 91 10.21 4.17 7.33
N SER A 92 10.38 2.91 6.98
CA SER A 92 10.03 1.75 7.80
C SER A 92 11.10 0.67 7.66
N ALA A 93 11.04 -0.37 8.47
CA ALA A 93 12.07 -1.40 8.48
C ALA A 93 12.11 -2.18 7.16
N HIS A 94 13.28 -2.72 6.82
CA HIS A 94 13.41 -3.62 5.66
C HIS A 94 12.44 -4.79 5.79
N GLY A 95 11.71 -5.08 4.71
CA GLY A 95 10.71 -6.16 4.69
C GLY A 95 9.36 -5.80 5.32
N SER A 96 9.21 -4.62 5.95
CA SER A 96 7.90 -4.13 6.38
C SER A 96 7.10 -3.60 5.19
N MET A 97 5.79 -3.50 5.37
CA MET A 97 4.93 -2.83 4.41
C MET A 97 4.96 -1.32 4.64
N ASN A 98 5.36 -0.53 3.63
CA ASN A 98 5.33 0.92 3.73
C ASN A 98 3.88 1.42 3.68
N HIS A 99 3.14 1.13 2.62
CA HIS A 99 1.73 1.46 2.48
C HIS A 99 1.02 0.54 1.48
N ILE A 100 -0.31 0.60 1.47
CA ILE A 100 -1.17 -0.01 0.45
C ILE A 100 -1.82 1.12 -0.33
N ALA A 101 -1.62 1.16 -1.64
CA ALA A 101 -2.30 2.08 -2.53
C ALA A 101 -3.49 1.42 -3.23
N PHE A 102 -4.68 1.99 -3.06
CA PHE A 102 -5.89 1.60 -3.77
C PHE A 102 -6.06 2.47 -5.00
N ASN A 103 -6.23 1.84 -6.16
CA ASN A 103 -6.41 2.55 -7.41
C ASN A 103 -7.80 3.18 -7.49
N ILE A 104 -7.84 4.50 -7.57
CA ILE A 104 -9.08 5.29 -7.69
C ILE A 104 -9.13 5.92 -9.08
N SER A 105 -10.31 5.91 -9.71
CA SER A 105 -10.47 6.57 -10.99
C SER A 105 -10.22 8.09 -10.88
N PRO A 106 -9.59 8.71 -11.89
CA PRO A 106 -9.24 10.14 -11.85
C PRO A 106 -10.45 11.05 -11.61
N GLU A 107 -11.60 10.70 -12.20
CA GLU A 107 -12.84 11.47 -12.09
C GLU A 107 -13.42 11.48 -10.67
N ASN A 108 -13.13 10.45 -9.87
CA ASN A 108 -13.66 10.30 -8.51
C ASN A 108 -12.69 10.74 -7.43
N PHE A 109 -11.42 11.01 -7.76
CA PHE A 109 -10.37 11.23 -6.77
C PHE A 109 -10.74 12.33 -5.76
N ASP A 110 -11.08 13.53 -6.23
CA ASP A 110 -11.39 14.66 -5.35
C ASP A 110 -12.66 14.42 -4.53
N ALA A 111 -13.68 13.81 -5.13
CA ALA A 111 -14.90 13.44 -4.43
C ALA A 111 -14.65 12.40 -3.31
N TYR A 112 -13.73 11.46 -3.53
CA TYR A 112 -13.40 10.46 -2.54
C TYR A 112 -12.53 11.02 -1.41
N VAL A 113 -11.65 11.98 -1.69
CA VAL A 113 -10.93 12.74 -0.66
C VAL A 113 -11.92 13.45 0.28
N GLU A 114 -12.92 14.16 -0.28
CA GLU A 114 -13.95 14.83 0.52
C GLU A 114 -14.84 13.83 1.28
N LYS A 115 -15.15 12.69 0.66
CA LYS A 115 -15.91 11.62 1.32
C LYS A 115 -15.15 11.02 2.52
N LEU A 116 -13.85 10.80 2.42
CA LEU A 116 -13.03 10.36 3.57
C LEU A 116 -13.03 11.41 4.69
N ARG A 117 -12.88 12.70 4.36
CA ARG A 117 -12.98 13.80 5.33
C ARG A 117 -14.32 13.83 6.04
N SER A 118 -15.42 13.71 5.29
CA SER A 118 -16.77 13.72 5.85
C SER A 118 -17.05 12.54 6.78
N LYS A 119 -16.33 11.42 6.60
CA LYS A 119 -16.37 10.24 7.48
C LYS A 119 -15.40 10.34 8.67
N GLY A 120 -14.72 11.48 8.85
CA GLY A 120 -13.81 11.72 9.98
C GLY A 120 -12.43 11.07 9.84
N VAL A 121 -12.07 10.60 8.65
CA VAL A 121 -10.73 10.05 8.40
C VAL A 121 -9.72 11.20 8.36
N LYS A 122 -8.67 11.12 9.17
CA LYS A 122 -7.57 12.09 9.16
C LYS A 122 -6.68 11.82 7.93
N LEU A 123 -6.59 12.80 7.04
CA LEU A 123 -5.82 12.71 5.79
C LEU A 123 -4.52 13.50 5.88
N GLY A 124 -3.49 13.02 5.18
CA GLY A 124 -2.35 13.83 4.76
C GLY A 124 -2.73 14.84 3.65
N PRO A 125 -1.77 15.65 3.20
CA PRO A 125 -1.98 16.50 2.03
C PRO A 125 -2.21 15.65 0.77
N VAL A 126 -2.95 16.22 -0.21
CA VAL A 126 -2.96 15.65 -1.56
C VAL A 126 -1.61 15.95 -2.20
N LEU A 127 -0.97 14.93 -2.72
CA LEU A 127 0.31 15.02 -3.42
C LEU A 127 0.10 14.72 -4.90
N ASN A 128 0.55 15.65 -5.76
CA ASN A 128 0.57 15.46 -7.22
C ASN A 128 2.00 15.12 -7.61
N HIS A 129 2.31 13.84 -7.73
CA HIS A 129 3.68 13.36 -7.98
C HIS A 129 4.07 13.60 -9.43
N ASP A 130 5.23 14.21 -9.63
CA ASP A 130 5.83 14.53 -10.91
C ASP A 130 7.33 14.18 -10.93
N ASN A 131 7.99 14.44 -12.08
CA ASN A 131 9.42 14.20 -12.25
C ASN A 131 10.30 15.43 -11.91
N SER A 132 9.74 16.44 -11.22
CA SER A 132 10.52 17.60 -10.74
C SER A 132 11.50 17.18 -9.64
N PRO A 133 12.50 18.04 -9.31
CA PRO A 133 13.43 17.76 -8.19
C PRO A 133 12.73 17.54 -6.84
N ASN A 134 11.58 18.14 -6.61
CA ASN A 134 10.77 17.96 -5.40
C ASN A 134 9.81 16.78 -5.50
N GLN A 135 9.66 16.19 -6.69
CA GLN A 135 8.76 15.07 -7.00
C GLN A 135 7.28 15.33 -6.68
N VAL A 136 6.91 16.57 -6.44
CA VAL A 136 5.53 16.97 -6.11
C VAL A 136 5.26 18.37 -6.70
N SER A 137 4.10 18.51 -7.35
CA SER A 137 3.57 19.76 -7.88
C SER A 137 2.41 20.28 -7.03
N ALA A 138 2.32 21.59 -6.86
CA ALA A 138 1.21 22.23 -6.15
C ALA A 138 -0.13 22.11 -6.90
N VAL A 139 -0.08 21.96 -8.22
CA VAL A 139 -1.24 21.83 -9.10
C VAL A 139 -1.05 20.64 -10.04
N VAL A 140 -2.15 20.11 -10.56
CA VAL A 140 -2.10 19.06 -11.59
C VAL A 140 -1.62 19.66 -12.90
N THR A 141 -0.52 19.13 -13.43
CA THR A 141 0.05 19.47 -14.74
C THR A 141 0.18 18.21 -15.59
N ASP A 142 0.54 18.35 -16.86
CA ASP A 142 0.76 17.20 -17.75
C ASP A 142 1.93 16.30 -17.32
N ASP A 143 2.83 16.81 -16.46
CA ASP A 143 3.95 16.04 -15.91
C ASP A 143 3.60 15.23 -14.65
N VAL A 144 2.43 15.50 -14.05
CA VAL A 144 1.95 14.72 -12.91
C VAL A 144 1.54 13.35 -13.38
N PHE A 145 2.14 12.28 -12.84
CA PHE A 145 1.87 10.91 -13.24
C PHE A 145 0.92 10.17 -12.27
N VAL A 146 0.89 10.55 -10.98
CA VAL A 146 -0.04 10.01 -9.99
C VAL A 146 -0.45 11.07 -8.98
N ARG A 147 -1.71 11.06 -8.59
CA ARG A 147 -2.25 11.86 -7.48
C ARG A 147 -2.50 10.95 -6.30
N SER A 148 -2.12 11.37 -5.12
CA SER A 148 -2.16 10.54 -3.90
C SER A 148 -2.73 11.30 -2.72
N VAL A 149 -3.46 10.58 -1.86
CA VAL A 149 -3.80 11.02 -0.51
C VAL A 149 -3.59 9.87 0.46
N TYR A 150 -2.88 10.13 1.55
CA TYR A 150 -2.51 9.11 2.54
C TYR A 150 -3.31 9.26 3.82
N PHE A 151 -3.60 8.13 4.48
CA PHE A 151 -4.31 8.07 5.74
C PHE A 151 -3.97 6.78 6.49
N TRP A 152 -4.34 6.75 7.78
CA TRP A 152 -4.10 5.59 8.64
C TRP A 152 -5.36 4.74 8.81
N ASP A 153 -5.17 3.43 8.88
CA ASP A 153 -6.15 2.53 9.45
C ASP A 153 -6.12 2.57 10.99
N PRO A 154 -7.03 1.86 11.71
CA PRO A 154 -7.06 1.86 13.17
C PRO A 154 -5.81 1.31 13.87
N ASP A 155 -4.99 0.52 13.18
CA ASP A 155 -3.77 -0.12 13.70
C ASP A 155 -2.47 0.57 13.26
N GLY A 156 -2.59 1.68 12.49
CA GLY A 156 -1.46 2.44 11.98
C GLY A 156 -0.87 1.88 10.69
N VAL A 157 -1.65 1.09 9.94
CA VAL A 157 -1.30 0.74 8.55
C VAL A 157 -1.50 1.96 7.69
N MET A 158 -0.47 2.36 6.93
CA MET A 158 -0.59 3.45 5.98
C MET A 158 -1.34 2.99 4.74
N LEU A 159 -2.41 3.71 4.42
CA LEU A 159 -3.23 3.51 3.24
C LEU A 159 -3.11 4.72 2.32
N GLU A 160 -3.30 4.48 1.03
CA GLU A 160 -3.27 5.52 0.01
C GLU A 160 -4.47 5.35 -0.93
N PHE A 161 -5.13 6.44 -1.29
CA PHE A 161 -5.90 6.50 -2.53
C PHE A 161 -5.02 7.12 -3.60
N ALA A 162 -4.72 6.33 -4.62
CA ALA A 162 -3.86 6.71 -5.74
C ALA A 162 -4.66 6.75 -7.04
N SER A 163 -4.39 7.75 -7.87
CA SER A 163 -5.01 7.89 -9.18
C SER A 163 -3.97 8.24 -10.24
N TRP A 164 -3.78 7.35 -11.20
CA TRP A 164 -2.94 7.62 -12.36
C TRP A 164 -3.57 8.72 -13.23
N THR A 165 -2.82 9.77 -13.55
CA THR A 165 -3.28 10.89 -14.36
C THR A 165 -3.17 10.62 -15.87
N HIS A 166 -2.31 9.67 -16.25
CA HIS A 166 -2.19 9.17 -17.62
C HIS A 166 -1.89 7.67 -17.62
N GLN A 167 -2.17 7.03 -18.73
CA GLN A 167 -1.95 5.60 -18.88
C GLN A 167 -0.62 5.30 -19.57
N GLY A 168 0.08 4.31 -19.01
CA GLY A 168 1.32 3.76 -19.57
C GLY A 168 2.56 4.52 -19.13
N PHE A 169 3.65 3.76 -19.05
CA PHE A 169 4.98 4.25 -18.72
C PHE A 169 5.86 4.18 -19.96
N LYS A 170 6.86 5.07 -20.06
CA LYS A 170 7.84 5.15 -21.14
C LYS A 170 9.14 4.53 -20.67
N ASP A 171 10.04 4.21 -21.59
CA ASP A 171 11.38 3.73 -21.26
C ASP A 171 12.16 4.75 -20.40
N SER A 172 11.89 6.06 -20.56
CA SER A 172 12.47 7.13 -19.72
C SER A 172 12.05 7.05 -18.25
N ASP A 173 10.90 6.43 -17.94
CA ASP A 173 10.42 6.32 -16.56
C ASP A 173 11.20 5.27 -15.73
N VAL A 174 12.00 4.44 -16.39
CA VAL A 174 12.89 3.44 -15.77
C VAL A 174 14.38 3.80 -15.93
N ALA A 175 14.71 5.08 -16.09
CA ALA A 175 16.07 5.54 -16.36
C ALA A 175 17.01 5.50 -15.15
N HIS A 176 16.49 5.44 -13.93
CA HIS A 176 17.29 5.44 -12.71
C HIS A 176 17.87 4.06 -12.40
N GLU A 177 19.16 4.04 -12.06
CA GLU A 177 19.84 2.82 -11.64
C GLU A 177 19.53 2.49 -10.17
N ALA A 178 19.25 1.22 -9.87
CA ALA A 178 19.08 0.77 -8.50
C ALA A 178 20.40 0.89 -7.70
N VAL A 179 20.27 1.09 -6.41
CA VAL A 179 21.41 1.09 -5.48
C VAL A 179 21.50 -0.24 -4.73
N ASP A 180 22.72 -0.65 -4.39
CA ASP A 180 22.98 -1.78 -3.51
C ASP A 180 22.82 -1.41 -2.02
N ALA A 181 23.13 -2.33 -1.11
CA ALA A 181 23.03 -2.10 0.34
C ALA A 181 23.94 -0.98 0.87
N ASP A 182 24.98 -0.63 0.15
CA ASP A 182 25.93 0.45 0.49
C ASP A 182 25.56 1.78 -0.20
N GLY A 183 24.42 1.83 -0.90
CA GLY A 183 23.96 3.00 -1.64
C GLY A 183 24.67 3.23 -2.97
N LYS A 184 25.45 2.28 -3.46
CA LYS A 184 26.17 2.36 -4.72
C LYS A 184 25.28 1.95 -5.88
N LYS A 185 25.17 2.79 -6.92
CA LYS A 185 24.42 2.49 -8.14
C LYS A 185 25.00 1.28 -8.88
N SER A 186 24.14 0.35 -9.27
CA SER A 186 24.52 -0.88 -9.98
C SER A 186 23.52 -1.21 -11.07
N ARG A 187 23.99 -1.37 -12.31
CA ARG A 187 23.17 -1.77 -13.48
C ARG A 187 22.82 -3.26 -13.51
N ASN A 188 23.54 -4.09 -12.75
CA ASN A 188 23.43 -5.56 -12.81
C ASN A 188 23.30 -6.15 -11.41
N VAL A 189 22.16 -5.94 -10.75
CA VAL A 189 21.83 -6.73 -9.55
C VAL A 189 21.34 -8.11 -10.01
N VAL A 190 22.25 -9.07 -10.15
CA VAL A 190 21.86 -10.48 -10.19
C VAL A 190 21.45 -10.84 -8.77
N LEU A 191 20.15 -10.88 -8.51
CA LEU A 191 19.62 -11.36 -7.25
C LEU A 191 20.04 -12.83 -7.07
N LYS A 192 21.05 -13.07 -6.23
CA LYS A 192 21.23 -14.42 -5.70
C LYS A 192 20.05 -14.74 -4.82
N ALA A 193 19.48 -15.91 -4.98
CA ALA A 193 18.43 -16.39 -4.08
C ALA A 193 18.89 -16.19 -2.62
N PRO A 194 18.03 -15.70 -1.73
CA PRO A 194 18.37 -15.56 -0.32
C PRO A 194 18.82 -16.90 0.22
N SER A 195 19.92 -16.92 0.95
CA SER A 195 20.37 -18.13 1.66
C SER A 195 19.26 -18.57 2.60
N PRO A 196 18.95 -19.86 2.67
CA PRO A 196 17.96 -20.34 3.63
C PRO A 196 18.36 -19.91 5.05
N VAL A 197 17.40 -19.33 5.76
CA VAL A 197 17.59 -19.00 7.18
C VAL A 197 17.90 -20.32 7.92
N PRO A 198 18.96 -20.41 8.71
CA PRO A 198 19.20 -21.60 9.52
C PRO A 198 17.98 -21.84 10.40
N ALA A 199 17.48 -23.09 10.41
CA ALA A 199 16.48 -23.49 11.37
C ALA A 199 17.12 -23.48 12.77
N GLU A 200 16.61 -22.66 13.69
CA GLU A 200 16.91 -22.74 15.12
C GLU A 200 16.15 -23.91 15.77
#